data_6819a6c4adba5330cca90d3e8fb37f40
#
_entry.id   6819a6c4adba5330cca90d3e8fb37f40
#
_cell.length_a   1.000
_cell.length_b   1.000
_cell.length_c   1.000
_cell.angle_alpha   90.00
_cell.angle_beta   90.00
_cell.angle_gamma   90.00
#
_symmetry.space_group_name_H-M   'P 1'
#
loop_
_entity.id
_entity.type
_entity.pdbx_description
1 polymer ?
#
loop_
_entity_poly.entity_id
_entity_poly.type
_entity_poly.pdbx_seq_one_letter_code
_entity_poly.pdbx_strand_id
1 'polypeptide(L)'
;KPEEALRCTGESLKWQPQLMDALNIRALSALDLKKFTTAHQAVDAMLAQNDVASSSYYLKGLIYYTEGKDKEALDNVNKALRYNGGNVQALALGGDILRRNGSYSKAIEPYEKVVRAKRADERVLLSLAECYCRVNNYKLLEQITSLLREQGRDKEALQKIELRALIQQKRMEDAEKLLKQMNGVKEDSEFVLLRALCELAAGRRATATEMAQKAIELDPKNREAIELQRFLSKEM
;
A
#
# COMPACT_ATOMS: atom_id res chain seq x y z
N LYS A 1 5.35 -16.96 17.93
CA LYS A 1 6.54 -16.29 17.36
C LYS A 1 6.91 -16.98 16.04
N PRO A 2 7.28 -16.24 14.96
CA PRO A 2 7.46 -16.85 13.63
C PRO A 2 8.60 -17.88 13.58
N GLU A 3 9.71 -17.72 14.34
CA GLU A 3 10.77 -18.70 14.41
C GLU A 3 10.29 -20.03 15.01
N GLU A 4 9.53 -19.96 16.08
CA GLU A 4 9.00 -21.13 16.76
C GLU A 4 7.98 -21.86 15.85
N ALA A 5 7.11 -21.11 15.17
CA ALA A 5 6.19 -21.66 14.19
C ALA A 5 6.91 -22.36 13.04
N LEU A 6 8.02 -21.78 12.53
CA LEU A 6 8.86 -22.42 11.52
C LEU A 6 9.46 -23.74 11.99
N ARG A 7 9.93 -23.79 13.24
CA ARG A 7 10.49 -24.99 13.83
C ARG A 7 9.43 -26.08 13.98
N CYS A 8 8.28 -25.75 14.62
CA CYS A 8 7.20 -26.70 14.85
C CYS A 8 6.61 -27.24 13.53
N THR A 9 6.38 -26.37 12.55
CA THR A 9 5.89 -26.82 11.24
C THR A 9 6.92 -27.66 10.50
N GLY A 10 8.23 -27.37 10.67
CA GLY A 10 9.31 -28.19 10.12
C GLY A 10 9.33 -29.60 10.69
N GLU A 11 9.04 -29.76 11.99
CA GLU A 11 8.93 -31.06 12.63
C GLU A 11 7.65 -31.81 12.17
N SER A 12 6.51 -31.12 12.18
CA SER A 12 5.23 -31.70 11.71
C SER A 12 5.29 -32.21 10.27
N LEU A 13 5.94 -31.45 9.37
CA LEU A 13 6.07 -31.81 7.96
C LEU A 13 7.07 -32.93 7.70
N LYS A 14 7.92 -33.32 8.66
CA LYS A 14 8.71 -34.56 8.56
C LYS A 14 7.82 -35.80 8.65
N TRP A 15 6.76 -35.73 9.41
CA TRP A 15 5.81 -36.83 9.61
C TRP A 15 4.67 -36.81 8.60
N GLN A 16 4.20 -35.62 8.27
CA GLN A 16 3.11 -35.39 7.31
C GLN A 16 3.48 -34.26 6.35
N PRO A 17 4.25 -34.57 5.29
CA PRO A 17 4.75 -33.55 4.34
C PRO A 17 3.64 -32.78 3.61
N GLN A 18 2.43 -33.34 3.58
CA GLN A 18 1.28 -32.76 2.88
C GLN A 18 0.27 -32.07 3.82
N LEU A 19 0.61 -31.84 5.09
CA LEU A 19 -0.28 -31.17 6.04
C LEU A 19 -0.49 -29.70 5.63
N MET A 20 -1.63 -29.42 5.01
CA MET A 20 -1.93 -28.11 4.39
C MET A 20 -1.81 -26.95 5.38
N ASP A 21 -2.33 -27.12 6.62
CA ASP A 21 -2.25 -26.10 7.66
C ASP A 21 -0.80 -25.82 8.07
N ALA A 22 0.03 -26.85 8.19
CA ALA A 22 1.43 -26.69 8.52
C ALA A 22 2.20 -25.98 7.38
N LEU A 23 1.89 -26.29 6.12
CA LEU A 23 2.47 -25.60 4.96
C LEU A 23 2.05 -24.13 4.93
N ASN A 24 0.79 -23.83 5.20
CA ASN A 24 0.28 -22.46 5.26
C ASN A 24 0.98 -21.64 6.37
N ILE A 25 1.03 -22.18 7.60
CA ILE A 25 1.71 -21.53 8.73
C ILE A 25 3.20 -21.34 8.42
N ARG A 26 3.85 -22.35 7.79
CA ARG A 26 5.25 -22.28 7.40
C ARG A 26 5.48 -21.18 6.37
N ALA A 27 4.63 -21.06 5.36
CA ALA A 27 4.73 -20.02 4.33
C ALA A 27 4.63 -18.61 4.95
N LEU A 28 3.62 -18.37 5.80
CA LEU A 28 3.42 -17.08 6.46
C LEU A 28 4.56 -16.75 7.44
N SER A 29 4.98 -17.71 8.27
CA SER A 29 6.07 -17.48 9.23
C SER A 29 7.42 -17.24 8.53
N ALA A 30 7.66 -17.92 7.40
CA ALA A 30 8.85 -17.71 6.58
C ALA A 30 8.82 -16.32 5.91
N LEU A 31 7.63 -15.87 5.49
CA LEU A 31 7.43 -14.55 4.91
C LEU A 31 7.71 -13.44 5.93
N ASP A 32 7.19 -13.57 7.16
CA ASP A 32 7.45 -12.63 8.26
C ASP A 32 8.96 -12.49 8.56
N LEU A 33 9.71 -13.58 8.42
CA LEU A 33 11.16 -13.63 8.61
C LEU A 33 11.95 -13.32 7.33
N LYS A 34 11.29 -12.96 6.24
CA LYS A 34 11.88 -12.74 4.91
C LYS A 34 12.70 -13.93 4.39
N LYS A 35 12.38 -15.15 4.83
CA LYS A 35 12.95 -16.41 4.33
C LYS A 35 12.22 -16.86 3.07
N PHE A 36 12.36 -16.12 2.00
CA PHE A 36 11.56 -16.26 0.78
C PHE A 36 11.66 -17.65 0.15
N THR A 37 12.85 -18.26 0.11
CA THR A 37 13.02 -19.62 -0.41
C THR A 37 12.13 -20.62 0.33
N THR A 38 12.11 -20.56 1.66
CA THR A 38 11.27 -21.43 2.48
C THR A 38 9.77 -21.17 2.26
N ALA A 39 9.39 -19.89 2.11
CA ALA A 39 8.02 -19.49 1.83
C ALA A 39 7.56 -20.04 0.47
N HIS A 40 8.35 -19.89 -0.58
CA HIS A 40 8.06 -20.44 -1.91
C HIS A 40 7.93 -21.97 -1.87
N GLN A 41 8.87 -22.68 -1.24
CA GLN A 41 8.80 -24.14 -1.11
C GLN A 41 7.51 -24.62 -0.45
N ALA A 42 7.08 -23.93 0.61
CA ALA A 42 5.84 -24.27 1.30
C ALA A 42 4.60 -24.07 0.39
N VAL A 43 4.53 -22.94 -0.33
CA VAL A 43 3.41 -22.66 -1.23
C VAL A 43 3.44 -23.57 -2.46
N ASP A 44 4.60 -23.91 -2.99
CA ASP A 44 4.74 -24.84 -4.12
C ASP A 44 4.27 -26.24 -3.72
N ALA A 45 4.57 -26.69 -2.48
CA ALA A 45 4.03 -27.94 -1.94
C ALA A 45 2.51 -27.89 -1.76
N MET A 46 1.91 -26.74 -1.39
CA MET A 46 0.45 -26.56 -1.36
C MET A 46 -0.16 -26.67 -2.75
N LEU A 47 0.44 -26.02 -3.75
CA LEU A 47 -0.02 -26.04 -5.15
C LEU A 47 0.14 -27.40 -5.80
N ALA A 48 1.15 -28.18 -5.40
CA ALA A 48 1.31 -29.56 -5.87
C ALA A 48 0.17 -30.48 -5.40
N GLN A 49 -0.50 -30.14 -4.30
CA GLN A 49 -1.69 -30.88 -3.79
C GLN A 49 -2.98 -30.38 -4.44
N ASN A 50 -3.08 -29.08 -4.71
CA ASN A 50 -4.24 -28.46 -5.31
C ASN A 50 -3.79 -27.24 -6.15
N ASP A 51 -3.67 -27.43 -7.43
CA ASP A 51 -3.21 -26.44 -8.41
C ASP A 51 -4.25 -25.36 -8.74
N VAL A 52 -5.48 -25.52 -8.27
CA VAL A 52 -6.58 -24.53 -8.43
C VAL A 52 -6.90 -23.77 -7.15
N ALA A 53 -6.08 -23.91 -6.12
CA ALA A 53 -6.30 -23.26 -4.83
C ALA A 53 -6.05 -21.75 -4.88
N SER A 54 -7.11 -20.96 -4.90
CA SER A 54 -7.05 -19.49 -4.89
C SER A 54 -6.20 -18.92 -3.75
N SER A 55 -6.31 -19.51 -2.54
CA SER A 55 -5.51 -19.09 -1.38
C SER A 55 -4.01 -19.30 -1.56
N SER A 56 -3.61 -20.39 -2.18
CA SER A 56 -2.19 -20.70 -2.44
C SER A 56 -1.60 -19.73 -3.45
N TYR A 57 -2.34 -19.40 -4.52
CA TYR A 57 -1.91 -18.38 -5.47
C TYR A 57 -1.86 -16.97 -4.85
N TYR A 58 -2.81 -16.63 -3.97
CA TYR A 58 -2.73 -15.39 -3.20
C TYR A 58 -1.45 -15.34 -2.36
N LEU A 59 -1.13 -16.39 -1.61
CA LEU A 59 0.11 -16.46 -0.81
C LEU A 59 1.36 -16.35 -1.68
N LYS A 60 1.40 -17.01 -2.84
CA LYS A 60 2.50 -16.90 -3.79
C LYS A 60 2.65 -15.46 -4.29
N GLY A 61 1.54 -14.81 -4.61
CA GLY A 61 1.51 -13.38 -4.95
C GLY A 61 2.02 -12.49 -3.83
N LEU A 62 1.63 -12.76 -2.58
CA LEU A 62 2.07 -12.00 -1.41
C LEU A 62 3.59 -12.15 -1.17
N ILE A 63 4.15 -13.34 -1.37
CA ILE A 63 5.60 -13.57 -1.27
C ILE A 63 6.33 -12.71 -2.33
N TYR A 64 5.92 -12.79 -3.59
CA TYR A 64 6.53 -11.98 -4.66
C TYR A 64 6.38 -10.48 -4.43
N TYR A 65 5.21 -10.03 -3.92
CA TYR A 65 4.99 -8.64 -3.55
C TYR A 65 5.98 -8.16 -2.48
N THR A 66 6.23 -9.00 -1.47
CA THR A 66 7.17 -8.69 -0.38
C THR A 66 8.62 -8.71 -0.86
N GLU A 67 8.95 -9.54 -1.85
CA GLU A 67 10.25 -9.53 -2.55
C GLU A 67 10.44 -8.30 -3.46
N GLY A 68 9.39 -7.52 -3.72
CA GLY A 68 9.41 -6.40 -4.67
C GLY A 68 9.26 -6.82 -6.14
N LYS A 69 8.85 -8.06 -6.42
CA LYS A 69 8.61 -8.62 -7.75
C LYS A 69 7.15 -8.42 -8.16
N ASP A 70 6.79 -7.18 -8.50
CA ASP A 70 5.40 -6.76 -8.71
C ASP A 70 4.71 -7.46 -9.87
N LYS A 71 5.44 -7.78 -10.94
CA LYS A 71 4.89 -8.46 -12.10
C LYS A 71 4.47 -9.89 -11.76
N GLU A 72 5.37 -10.65 -11.13
CA GLU A 72 5.10 -12.02 -10.68
C GLU A 72 4.02 -12.05 -9.60
N ALA A 73 4.00 -11.04 -8.72
CA ALA A 73 2.96 -10.87 -7.71
C ALA A 73 1.59 -10.70 -8.38
N LEU A 74 1.46 -9.80 -9.36
CA LEU A 74 0.20 -9.54 -10.05
C LEU A 74 -0.26 -10.76 -10.86
N ASP A 75 0.65 -11.49 -11.51
CA ASP A 75 0.32 -12.70 -12.24
C ASP A 75 -0.29 -13.77 -11.32
N ASN A 76 0.26 -13.95 -10.12
CA ASN A 76 -0.28 -14.90 -9.14
C ASN A 76 -1.60 -14.41 -8.52
N VAL A 77 -1.73 -13.13 -8.22
CA VAL A 77 -3.01 -12.54 -7.79
C VAL A 77 -4.09 -12.75 -8.85
N ASN A 78 -3.79 -12.54 -10.13
CA ASN A 78 -4.75 -12.77 -11.21
C ASN A 78 -5.13 -14.27 -11.33
N LYS A 79 -4.21 -15.21 -11.06
CA LYS A 79 -4.54 -16.65 -10.97
C LYS A 79 -5.48 -16.89 -9.79
N ALA A 80 -5.19 -16.33 -8.61
CA ALA A 80 -6.06 -16.44 -7.45
C ALA A 80 -7.49 -15.96 -7.74
N LEU A 81 -7.62 -14.81 -8.41
CA LEU A 81 -8.91 -14.21 -8.76
C LEU A 81 -9.64 -14.96 -9.88
N ARG A 82 -8.94 -15.66 -10.79
CA ARG A 82 -9.56 -16.54 -11.77
C ARG A 82 -10.22 -17.76 -11.12
N TYR A 83 -9.58 -18.34 -10.09
CA TYR A 83 -10.15 -19.47 -9.36
C TYR A 83 -11.22 -19.06 -8.36
N ASN A 84 -11.08 -17.87 -7.75
CA ASN A 84 -12.08 -17.28 -6.86
C ASN A 84 -12.08 -15.77 -6.99
N GLY A 85 -12.97 -15.23 -7.83
CA GLY A 85 -13.12 -13.79 -8.03
C GLY A 85 -13.54 -12.99 -6.79
N GLY A 86 -14.06 -13.68 -5.76
CA GLY A 86 -14.42 -13.11 -4.47
C GLY A 86 -13.32 -13.20 -3.41
N ASN A 87 -12.11 -13.62 -3.75
CA ASN A 87 -10.99 -13.68 -2.80
C ASN A 87 -10.58 -12.26 -2.39
N VAL A 88 -11.11 -11.82 -1.25
CA VAL A 88 -10.91 -10.47 -0.71
C VAL A 88 -9.44 -10.14 -0.48
N GLN A 89 -8.65 -11.09 -0.03
CA GLN A 89 -7.23 -10.93 0.21
C GLN A 89 -6.47 -10.71 -1.11
N ALA A 90 -6.80 -11.48 -2.15
CA ALA A 90 -6.23 -11.33 -3.47
C ALA A 90 -6.65 -10.00 -4.13
N LEU A 91 -7.92 -9.56 -3.93
CA LEU A 91 -8.40 -8.26 -4.40
C LEU A 91 -7.61 -7.12 -3.74
N ALA A 92 -7.48 -7.14 -2.40
CA ALA A 92 -6.73 -6.12 -1.67
C ALA A 92 -5.26 -6.07 -2.12
N LEU A 93 -4.60 -7.22 -2.23
CA LEU A 93 -3.22 -7.31 -2.70
C LEU A 93 -3.06 -6.82 -4.15
N GLY A 94 -4.00 -7.14 -5.03
CA GLY A 94 -4.02 -6.63 -6.40
C GLY A 94 -4.11 -5.11 -6.45
N GLY A 95 -4.97 -4.52 -5.60
CA GLY A 95 -5.04 -3.08 -5.40
C GLY A 95 -3.72 -2.49 -4.91
N ASP A 96 -3.08 -3.11 -3.92
CA ASP A 96 -1.80 -2.66 -3.36
C ASP A 96 -0.67 -2.67 -4.41
N ILE A 97 -0.59 -3.72 -5.22
CA ILE A 97 0.39 -3.83 -6.31
C ILE A 97 0.17 -2.72 -7.35
N LEU A 98 -1.07 -2.54 -7.80
CA LEU A 98 -1.43 -1.52 -8.79
C LEU A 98 -1.16 -0.10 -8.26
N ARG A 99 -1.51 0.17 -7.00
CA ARG A 99 -1.24 1.45 -6.33
C ARG A 99 0.26 1.71 -6.21
N ARG A 100 1.06 0.74 -5.77
CA ARG A 100 2.53 0.84 -5.68
C ARG A 100 3.18 1.15 -7.03
N ASN A 101 2.59 0.65 -8.11
CA ASN A 101 3.03 0.91 -9.48
C ASN A 101 2.47 2.21 -10.08
N GLY A 102 1.79 3.04 -9.28
CA GLY A 102 1.19 4.30 -9.72
C GLY A 102 -0.06 4.14 -10.59
N SER A 103 -0.58 2.93 -10.77
CA SER A 103 -1.78 2.63 -11.55
C SER A 103 -3.05 2.86 -10.72
N TYR A 104 -3.19 4.06 -10.15
CA TYR A 104 -4.26 4.39 -9.19
C TYR A 104 -5.66 4.15 -9.72
N SER A 105 -5.93 4.50 -10.98
CA SER A 105 -7.25 4.27 -11.60
C SER A 105 -7.62 2.79 -11.69
N LYS A 106 -6.65 1.92 -11.93
CA LYS A 106 -6.86 0.46 -11.98
C LYS A 106 -6.96 -0.15 -10.59
N ALA A 107 -6.34 0.45 -9.58
CA ALA A 107 -6.38 -0.01 -8.19
C ALA A 107 -7.75 0.21 -7.51
N ILE A 108 -8.56 1.14 -8.01
CA ILE A 108 -9.87 1.49 -7.44
C ILE A 108 -10.82 0.29 -7.45
N GLU A 109 -11.00 -0.36 -8.59
CA GLU A 109 -11.97 -1.46 -8.74
C GLU A 109 -11.73 -2.63 -7.78
N PRO A 110 -10.51 -3.16 -7.63
CA PRO A 110 -10.22 -4.19 -6.62
C PRO A 110 -10.58 -3.75 -5.20
N TYR A 111 -10.19 -2.55 -4.79
CA TYR A 111 -10.51 -2.05 -3.44
C TYR A 111 -12.01 -1.84 -3.23
N GLU A 112 -12.74 -1.30 -4.22
CA GLU A 112 -14.19 -1.18 -4.14
C GLU A 112 -14.89 -2.53 -3.99
N LYS A 113 -14.40 -3.59 -4.63
CA LYS A 113 -14.92 -4.95 -4.45
C LYS A 113 -14.75 -5.41 -3.00
N VAL A 114 -13.60 -5.11 -2.36
CA VAL A 114 -13.37 -5.40 -0.93
C VAL A 114 -14.33 -4.61 -0.05
N VAL A 115 -14.56 -3.32 -0.34
CA VAL A 115 -15.51 -2.48 0.40
C VAL A 115 -16.95 -2.99 0.26
N ARG A 116 -17.37 -3.32 -0.96
CA ARG A 116 -18.71 -3.90 -1.23
C ARG A 116 -18.93 -5.23 -0.53
N ALA A 117 -17.89 -6.04 -0.37
CA ALA A 117 -17.93 -7.28 0.39
C ALA A 117 -17.99 -7.05 1.93
N LYS A 118 -17.98 -5.79 2.41
CA LYS A 118 -17.92 -5.40 3.82
C LYS A 118 -16.73 -6.03 4.57
N ARG A 119 -15.60 -6.18 3.88
CA ARG A 119 -14.35 -6.78 4.39
C ARG A 119 -13.18 -5.79 4.38
N ALA A 120 -13.45 -4.53 4.06
CA ALA A 120 -12.42 -3.50 4.06
C ALA A 120 -12.01 -3.16 5.50
N ASP A 121 -10.74 -3.31 5.78
CA ASP A 121 -10.09 -2.75 6.95
C ASP A 121 -9.70 -1.28 6.68
N GLU A 122 -9.20 -0.61 7.71
CA GLU A 122 -8.73 0.77 7.63
C GLU A 122 -7.68 0.98 6.53
N ARG A 123 -6.74 0.03 6.39
CA ARG A 123 -5.68 0.09 5.38
C ARG A 123 -6.26 0.12 3.96
N VAL A 124 -7.26 -0.71 3.68
CA VAL A 124 -7.94 -0.73 2.37
C VAL A 124 -8.69 0.58 2.12
N LEU A 125 -9.38 1.12 3.12
CA LEU A 125 -10.11 2.39 3.00
C LEU A 125 -9.15 3.56 2.76
N LEU A 126 -8.03 3.65 3.47
CA LEU A 126 -7.00 4.66 3.26
C LEU A 126 -6.35 4.53 1.87
N SER A 127 -6.06 3.29 1.43
CA SER A 127 -5.51 3.05 0.09
C SER A 127 -6.49 3.45 -1.02
N LEU A 128 -7.79 3.20 -0.84
CA LEU A 128 -8.83 3.63 -1.76
C LEU A 128 -8.99 5.16 -1.77
N ALA A 129 -8.96 5.80 -0.60
CA ALA A 129 -8.98 7.26 -0.48
C ALA A 129 -7.79 7.90 -1.21
N GLU A 130 -6.59 7.34 -1.04
CA GLU A 130 -5.40 7.78 -1.78
C GLU A 130 -5.62 7.64 -3.30
N CYS A 131 -6.15 6.50 -3.76
CA CYS A 131 -6.41 6.29 -5.18
C CYS A 131 -7.42 7.33 -5.72
N TYR A 132 -8.51 7.61 -5.01
CA TYR A 132 -9.47 8.64 -5.41
C TYR A 132 -8.83 10.04 -5.44
N CYS A 133 -8.00 10.37 -4.46
CA CYS A 133 -7.25 11.62 -4.45
C CYS A 133 -6.36 11.74 -5.70
N ARG A 134 -5.59 10.68 -6.01
CA ARG A 134 -4.65 10.65 -7.14
C ARG A 134 -5.32 10.75 -8.52
N VAL A 135 -6.57 10.29 -8.64
CA VAL A 135 -7.35 10.43 -9.89
C VAL A 135 -8.30 11.63 -9.88
N ASN A 136 -8.17 12.53 -8.89
CA ASN A 136 -8.98 13.74 -8.71
C ASN A 136 -10.49 13.46 -8.56
N ASN A 137 -10.88 12.28 -8.06
CA ASN A 137 -12.27 11.95 -7.77
C ASN A 137 -12.64 12.39 -6.35
N TYR A 138 -12.74 13.71 -6.15
CA TYR A 138 -12.94 14.31 -4.83
C TYR A 138 -14.30 13.98 -4.19
N LYS A 139 -15.33 13.69 -5.01
CA LYS A 139 -16.65 13.29 -4.52
C LYS A 139 -16.59 11.95 -3.78
N LEU A 140 -15.96 10.94 -4.38
CA LEU A 140 -15.81 9.63 -3.75
C LEU A 140 -14.76 9.67 -2.63
N LEU A 141 -13.73 10.50 -2.78
CA LEU A 141 -12.77 10.75 -1.69
C LEU A 141 -13.48 11.24 -0.44
N GLU A 142 -14.36 12.25 -0.55
CA GLU A 142 -15.09 12.82 0.59
C GLU A 142 -15.96 11.77 1.30
N GLN A 143 -16.61 10.88 0.55
CA GLN A 143 -17.41 9.80 1.13
C GLN A 143 -16.55 8.84 1.98
N ILE A 144 -15.38 8.42 1.46
CA ILE A 144 -14.48 7.52 2.20
C ILE A 144 -13.83 8.23 3.38
N THR A 145 -13.41 9.48 3.24
CA THR A 145 -12.80 10.23 4.33
C THR A 145 -13.79 10.52 5.45
N SER A 146 -15.06 10.78 5.13
CA SER A 146 -16.12 10.92 6.14
C SER A 146 -16.31 9.63 6.94
N LEU A 147 -16.35 8.47 6.26
CA LEU A 147 -16.43 7.17 6.91
C LEU A 147 -15.22 6.89 7.85
N LEU A 148 -14.02 7.23 7.40
CA LEU A 148 -12.80 7.07 8.21
C LEU A 148 -12.80 7.98 9.44
N ARG A 149 -13.27 9.23 9.32
CA ARG A 149 -13.41 10.16 10.46
C ARG A 149 -14.42 9.67 11.49
N GLU A 150 -15.57 9.17 11.04
CA GLU A 150 -16.60 8.60 11.93
C GLU A 150 -16.07 7.41 12.74
N GLN A 151 -15.16 6.62 12.16
CA GLN A 151 -14.53 5.49 12.83
C GLN A 151 -13.38 5.90 13.77
N GLY A 152 -12.98 7.17 13.81
CA GLY A 152 -11.88 7.68 14.65
C GLY A 152 -10.51 7.07 14.32
N ARG A 153 -10.32 6.65 13.06
CA ARG A 153 -9.15 5.90 12.60
C ARG A 153 -7.99 6.81 12.20
N ASP A 154 -6.88 6.23 11.83
CA ASP A 154 -5.56 6.85 11.55
C ASP A 154 -5.64 8.31 11.04
N LYS A 155 -5.70 9.23 12.01
CA LYS A 155 -5.89 10.65 11.76
C LYS A 155 -4.75 11.24 10.91
N GLU A 156 -3.52 10.77 11.11
CA GLU A 156 -2.35 11.30 10.42
C GLU A 156 -2.35 10.94 8.93
N ALA A 157 -2.57 9.66 8.59
CA ALA A 157 -2.63 9.22 7.21
C ALA A 157 -3.80 9.89 6.46
N LEU A 158 -4.95 10.02 7.12
CA LEU A 158 -6.11 10.70 6.57
C LEU A 158 -5.82 12.19 6.30
N GLN A 159 -5.20 12.89 7.25
CA GLN A 159 -4.84 14.30 7.09
C GLN A 159 -3.86 14.52 5.92
N LYS A 160 -2.89 13.61 5.69
CA LYS A 160 -1.99 13.70 4.53
C LYS A 160 -2.74 13.59 3.21
N ILE A 161 -3.71 12.66 3.11
CA ILE A 161 -4.56 12.51 1.91
C ILE A 161 -5.41 13.77 1.68
N GLU A 162 -6.02 14.30 2.72
CA GLU A 162 -6.82 15.52 2.67
C GLU A 162 -5.98 16.75 2.28
N LEU A 163 -4.79 16.88 2.86
CA LEU A 163 -3.86 17.95 2.50
C LEU A 163 -3.48 17.90 1.02
N ARG A 164 -3.15 16.72 0.51
CA ARG A 164 -2.87 16.52 -0.91
C ARG A 164 -4.06 16.93 -1.78
N ALA A 165 -5.27 16.52 -1.42
CA ALA A 165 -6.49 16.88 -2.15
C ALA A 165 -6.73 18.39 -2.17
N LEU A 166 -6.50 19.10 -1.06
CA LEU A 166 -6.63 20.55 -0.99
C LEU A 166 -5.61 21.28 -1.88
N ILE A 167 -4.36 20.81 -1.90
CA ILE A 167 -3.31 21.35 -2.78
C ILE A 167 -3.70 21.17 -4.25
N GLN A 168 -4.14 19.96 -4.64
CA GLN A 168 -4.56 19.67 -6.01
C GLN A 168 -5.76 20.52 -6.46
N GLN A 169 -6.70 20.81 -5.54
CA GLN A 169 -7.83 21.70 -5.76
C GLN A 169 -7.48 23.19 -5.70
N LYS A 170 -6.21 23.54 -5.44
CA LYS A 170 -5.72 24.92 -5.25
C LYS A 170 -6.40 25.64 -4.06
N ARG A 171 -6.91 24.92 -3.09
CA ARG A 171 -7.54 25.45 -1.88
C ARG A 171 -6.49 25.71 -0.80
N MET A 172 -5.64 26.69 -1.08
CA MET A 172 -4.42 26.91 -0.27
C MET A 172 -4.72 27.41 1.16
N GLU A 173 -5.77 28.24 1.36
CA GLU A 173 -6.17 28.67 2.70
C GLU A 173 -6.57 27.50 3.60
N ASP A 174 -7.31 26.53 3.05
CA ASP A 174 -7.71 25.34 3.78
C ASP A 174 -6.53 24.39 4.01
N ALA A 175 -5.62 24.28 3.05
CA ALA A 175 -4.39 23.51 3.19
C ALA A 175 -3.49 24.08 4.31
N GLU A 176 -3.33 25.40 4.41
CA GLU A 176 -2.57 26.04 5.48
C GLU A 176 -3.23 25.85 6.86
N LYS A 177 -4.58 25.94 6.94
CA LYS A 177 -5.31 25.64 8.18
C LYS A 177 -5.08 24.21 8.65
N LEU A 178 -5.16 23.25 7.70
CA LEU A 178 -4.92 21.84 8.00
C LEU A 178 -3.46 21.59 8.44
N LEU A 179 -2.48 22.19 7.78
CA LEU A 179 -1.07 22.10 8.16
C LEU A 179 -0.81 22.59 9.59
N LYS A 180 -1.48 23.69 10.01
CA LYS A 180 -1.38 24.18 11.40
C LYS A 180 -1.94 23.19 12.41
N GLN A 181 -2.96 22.39 12.03
CA GLN A 181 -3.52 21.34 12.89
C GLN A 181 -2.64 20.08 12.94
N MET A 182 -1.77 19.89 11.96
CA MET A 182 -0.84 18.78 11.86
C MET A 182 0.49 19.00 12.60
N ASN A 183 0.53 19.98 13.51
CA ASN A 183 1.71 20.20 14.35
C ASN A 183 2.01 18.96 15.21
N GLY A 184 3.25 18.47 15.14
CA GLY A 184 3.69 17.27 15.84
C GLY A 184 3.51 15.96 15.07
N VAL A 185 3.01 16.00 13.84
CA VAL A 185 3.01 14.85 12.94
C VAL A 185 4.45 14.50 12.60
N LYS A 186 4.74 13.19 12.59
CA LYS A 186 6.08 12.69 12.26
C LYS A 186 6.47 13.14 10.85
N GLU A 187 7.63 13.79 10.73
CA GLU A 187 8.19 14.18 9.44
C GLU A 187 8.68 12.94 8.69
N ASP A 188 7.89 12.46 7.74
CA ASP A 188 8.30 11.51 6.72
C ASP A 188 8.43 12.21 5.36
N SER A 189 8.99 11.50 4.39
CA SER A 189 9.21 12.03 3.03
C SER A 189 7.94 12.56 2.37
N GLU A 190 6.79 11.90 2.57
CA GLU A 190 5.52 12.33 1.99
C GLU A 190 5.02 13.64 2.62
N PHE A 191 5.04 13.74 3.94
CA PHE A 191 4.58 14.94 4.62
C PHE A 191 5.46 16.15 4.30
N VAL A 192 6.79 15.97 4.26
CA VAL A 192 7.72 17.03 3.87
C VAL A 192 7.50 17.46 2.41
N LEU A 193 7.23 16.52 1.50
CA LEU A 193 6.85 16.81 0.11
C LEU A 193 5.55 17.64 0.04
N LEU A 194 4.51 17.27 0.79
CA LEU A 194 3.25 18.03 0.80
C LEU A 194 3.47 19.47 1.30
N ARG A 195 4.31 19.65 2.31
CA ARG A 195 4.72 20.99 2.77
C ARG A 195 5.48 21.76 1.68
N ALA A 196 6.42 21.12 0.98
CA ALA A 196 7.13 21.74 -0.13
C ALA A 196 6.17 22.20 -1.24
N LEU A 197 5.14 21.42 -1.56
CA LEU A 197 4.12 21.80 -2.54
C LEU A 197 3.28 22.99 -2.06
N CYS A 198 2.95 23.09 -0.77
CA CYS A 198 2.29 24.26 -0.20
C CYS A 198 3.17 25.51 -0.29
N GLU A 199 4.47 25.40 0.05
CA GLU A 199 5.42 26.50 -0.04
C GLU A 199 5.58 27.01 -1.49
N LEU A 200 5.66 26.06 -2.45
CA LEU A 200 5.71 26.39 -3.87
C LEU A 200 4.44 27.12 -4.33
N ALA A 201 3.27 26.63 -3.94
CA ALA A 201 2.00 27.26 -4.29
C ALA A 201 1.83 28.66 -3.66
N ALA A 202 2.46 28.89 -2.52
CA ALA A 202 2.53 30.21 -1.87
C ALA A 202 3.63 31.14 -2.45
N GLY A 203 4.33 30.69 -3.50
CA GLY A 203 5.42 31.45 -4.15
C GLY A 203 6.76 31.44 -3.40
N ARG A 204 6.86 30.71 -2.29
CA ARG A 204 8.09 30.62 -1.48
C ARG A 204 9.01 29.51 -2.02
N ARG A 205 9.58 29.77 -3.22
CA ARG A 205 10.34 28.80 -4.00
C ARG A 205 11.59 28.27 -3.29
N ALA A 206 12.35 29.15 -2.62
CA ALA A 206 13.57 28.75 -1.91
C ALA A 206 13.25 27.70 -0.83
N THR A 207 12.27 27.97 0.02
CA THR A 207 11.81 27.05 1.07
C THR A 207 11.28 25.75 0.47
N ALA A 208 10.53 25.82 -0.65
CA ALA A 208 10.06 24.62 -1.34
C ALA A 208 11.23 23.76 -1.85
N THR A 209 12.32 24.36 -2.33
CA THR A 209 13.52 23.65 -2.80
C THR A 209 14.22 22.93 -1.64
N GLU A 210 14.41 23.58 -0.50
CA GLU A 210 15.00 22.98 0.69
C GLU A 210 14.17 21.80 1.21
N MET A 211 12.84 21.97 1.25
CA MET A 211 11.93 20.91 1.67
C MET A 211 11.89 19.74 0.68
N ALA A 212 11.92 19.98 -0.63
CA ALA A 212 11.98 18.92 -1.63
C ALA A 212 13.28 18.10 -1.48
N GLN A 213 14.41 18.76 -1.23
CA GLN A 213 15.67 18.10 -0.95
C GLN A 213 15.59 17.25 0.32
N LYS A 214 15.03 17.78 1.40
CA LYS A 214 14.80 17.03 2.66
C LYS A 214 13.91 15.82 2.45
N ALA A 215 12.86 15.92 1.61
CA ALA A 215 12.00 14.79 1.29
C ALA A 215 12.76 13.66 0.59
N ILE A 216 13.71 14.00 -0.31
CA ILE A 216 14.58 13.03 -0.99
C ILE A 216 15.56 12.37 0.00
N GLU A 217 16.10 13.14 0.95
CA GLU A 217 17.00 12.60 1.99
C GLU A 217 16.29 11.59 2.88
N LEU A 218 15.00 11.83 3.21
CA LEU A 218 14.18 10.91 4.00
C LEU A 218 13.76 9.65 3.22
N ASP A 219 13.51 9.78 1.91
CA ASP A 219 13.27 8.65 1.01
C ASP A 219 13.85 8.92 -0.39
N PRO A 220 15.04 8.39 -0.70
CA PRO A 220 15.66 8.57 -2.02
C PRO A 220 14.89 7.94 -3.19
N LYS A 221 13.84 7.16 -2.90
CA LYS A 221 12.98 6.56 -3.93
C LYS A 221 11.68 7.32 -4.14
N ASN A 222 11.43 8.40 -3.41
CA ASN A 222 10.26 9.25 -3.58
C ASN A 222 10.32 9.99 -4.93
N ARG A 223 9.67 9.41 -5.94
CA ARG A 223 9.68 9.94 -7.32
C ARG A 223 9.12 11.35 -7.41
N GLU A 224 8.04 11.66 -6.67
CA GLU A 224 7.43 12.99 -6.70
C GLU A 224 8.35 14.06 -6.12
N ALA A 225 9.08 13.75 -5.05
CA ALA A 225 10.07 14.67 -4.48
C ALA A 225 11.21 14.92 -5.47
N ILE A 226 11.70 13.87 -6.16
CA ILE A 226 12.73 13.98 -7.20
C ILE A 226 12.23 14.82 -8.38
N GLU A 227 10.99 14.62 -8.82
CA GLU A 227 10.38 15.39 -9.91
C GLU A 227 10.21 16.86 -9.53
N LEU A 228 9.73 17.13 -8.31
CA LEU A 228 9.62 18.48 -7.77
C LEU A 228 10.99 19.18 -7.73
N GLN A 229 12.02 18.52 -7.22
CA GLN A 229 13.39 19.07 -7.15
C GLN A 229 13.92 19.41 -8.55
N ARG A 230 13.70 18.52 -9.54
CA ARG A 230 14.10 18.77 -10.94
C ARG A 230 13.35 19.96 -11.55
N PHE A 231 12.06 20.09 -11.26
CA PHE A 231 11.26 21.24 -11.70
C PHE A 231 11.81 22.53 -11.11
N LEU A 232 12.07 22.55 -9.80
CA LEU A 232 12.60 23.72 -9.11
C LEU A 232 14.02 24.11 -9.58
N SER A 233 14.83 23.15 -10.00
CA SER A 233 16.21 23.40 -10.49
C SER A 233 16.29 23.89 -11.93
N LYS A 234 15.28 23.66 -12.77
CA LYS A 234 15.32 24.02 -14.21
C LYS A 234 14.99 25.48 -14.49
N GLU A 235 14.38 26.18 -13.57
CA GLU A 235 13.94 27.54 -13.72
C GLU A 235 14.83 28.55 -12.93
N MET A 236 15.99 28.10 -12.45
CA MET A 236 17.07 28.97 -11.96
C MET A 236 18.05 29.25 -13.08
#